data_b5f013232be603625194be3a75946600
#
_entry.id   b5f013232be603625194be3a75946600
#
_cell.length_a   1.000
_cell.length_b   1.000
_cell.length_c   1.000
_cell.angle_alpha   90.00
_cell.angle_beta   90.00
_cell.angle_gamma   90.00
#
_symmetry.space_group_name_H-M   'P 1'
#
loop_
_entity.id
_entity.type
_entity.pdbx_description
1 polymer ?
#
loop_
_entity_poly.entity_id
_entity_poly.type
_entity_poly.pdbx_seq_one_letter_code
_entity_poly.pdbx_strand_id
1 'polypeptide(L)'
;EVKFDWALEIGYLPGVTDNIGHTAQELLALAGAVNDNACYTSRLYLIEGNVTRADVEALSKDLANTLIQRIQIKDAAQFKRDGGMDVVIPKVLLDNKGAVADDVDLNIDDKELTKIGQDGIQNADGSRRGPLGMSLLYMQAVRYYVKKEGRPAKDIEI
;
A
#
# COMPACT_ATOMS: atom_id res chain seq x y z
N GLU A 1 -1.15 25.81 -29.58
CA GLU A 1 -1.56 24.43 -29.32
C GLU A 1 -0.34 23.53 -29.54
N VAL A 2 0.04 22.72 -28.53
CA VAL A 2 1.19 21.82 -28.66
C VAL A 2 0.74 20.60 -29.46
N LYS A 3 1.48 20.29 -30.55
CA LYS A 3 1.24 19.05 -31.29
C LYS A 3 1.96 17.89 -30.62
N PHE A 4 1.31 16.77 -30.57
CA PHE A 4 1.90 15.50 -30.09
C PHE A 4 1.06 14.32 -30.59
N ASP A 5 1.66 13.17 -30.69
CA ASP A 5 1.01 11.91 -31.06
C ASP A 5 0.73 11.04 -29.84
N TRP A 6 1.59 11.13 -28.81
CA TRP A 6 1.47 10.38 -27.57
C TRP A 6 1.69 11.26 -26.35
N ALA A 7 0.95 10.98 -25.29
CA ALA A 7 1.13 11.51 -23.96
C ALA A 7 1.53 10.37 -23.01
N LEU A 8 2.68 10.53 -22.35
CA LEU A 8 3.22 9.60 -21.36
C LEU A 8 3.27 10.31 -20.02
N GLU A 9 2.55 9.84 -19.04
CA GLU A 9 2.60 10.33 -17.65
C GLU A 9 3.30 9.33 -16.75
N ILE A 10 4.23 9.83 -15.94
CA ILE A 10 4.93 9.08 -14.91
C ILE A 10 4.65 9.74 -13.55
N GLY A 11 3.95 9.04 -12.68
CA GLY A 11 3.61 9.49 -11.32
C GLY A 11 4.07 8.48 -10.28
N TYR A 12 3.92 8.80 -9.00
CA TYR A 12 4.29 7.89 -7.92
C TYR A 12 3.22 6.82 -7.67
N LEU A 13 3.66 5.66 -7.17
CA LEU A 13 2.79 4.61 -6.65
C LEU A 13 2.28 5.00 -5.24
N PRO A 14 1.14 4.44 -4.79
CA PRO A 14 0.67 4.63 -3.42
C PRO A 14 1.74 4.25 -2.39
N GLY A 15 1.88 5.09 -1.35
CA GLY A 15 2.86 4.87 -0.27
C GLY A 15 4.28 5.38 -0.56
N VAL A 16 4.56 5.83 -1.78
CA VAL A 16 5.84 6.46 -2.11
C VAL A 16 5.82 7.94 -1.72
N THR A 17 6.90 8.42 -1.13
CA THR A 17 7.03 9.83 -0.73
C THR A 17 7.21 10.72 -1.96
N ASP A 18 6.31 11.70 -2.12
CA ASP A 18 6.39 12.76 -3.13
C ASP A 18 6.87 14.05 -2.48
N ASN A 19 8.18 14.27 -2.47
CA ASN A 19 8.80 15.46 -1.85
C ASN A 19 8.35 16.77 -2.51
N ILE A 20 8.15 16.77 -3.83
CA ILE A 20 7.71 17.96 -4.56
C ILE A 20 6.25 18.28 -4.21
N GLY A 21 5.41 17.25 -4.19
CA GLY A 21 4.01 17.37 -3.76
C GLY A 21 3.90 17.85 -2.32
N HIS A 22 4.73 17.32 -1.43
CA HIS A 22 4.77 17.75 -0.02
C HIS A 22 5.16 19.22 0.11
N THR A 23 6.22 19.66 -0.57
CA THR A 23 6.63 21.07 -0.59
C THR A 23 5.53 21.98 -1.15
N ALA A 24 4.84 21.55 -2.23
CA ALA A 24 3.71 22.30 -2.77
C ALA A 24 2.55 22.42 -1.77
N GLN A 25 2.27 21.34 -1.01
CA GLN A 25 1.26 21.34 0.04
C GLN A 25 1.62 22.33 1.18
N GLU A 26 2.88 22.36 1.61
CA GLU A 26 3.35 23.31 2.63
C GLU A 26 3.20 24.76 2.16
N LEU A 27 3.56 25.04 0.90
CA LEU A 27 3.40 26.39 0.33
C LEU A 27 1.92 26.81 0.24
N LEU A 28 1.02 25.89 -0.10
CA LEU A 28 -0.42 26.15 -0.09
C LEU A 28 -0.94 26.45 1.31
N ALA A 29 -0.48 25.71 2.32
CA ALA A 29 -0.83 25.96 3.71
C ALA A 29 -0.35 27.33 4.18
N LEU A 30 0.88 27.74 3.83
CA LEU A 30 1.41 29.07 4.10
C LEU A 30 0.63 30.19 3.39
N ALA A 31 0.08 29.90 2.20
CA ALA A 31 -0.79 30.82 1.46
C ALA A 31 -2.22 30.90 2.01
N GLY A 32 -2.55 30.20 3.12
CA GLY A 32 -3.83 30.22 3.77
C GLY A 32 -4.84 29.18 3.25
N ALA A 33 -4.39 28.20 2.48
CA ALA A 33 -5.24 27.07 2.13
C ALA A 33 -5.55 26.20 3.36
N VAL A 34 -6.74 25.59 3.36
CA VAL A 34 -7.18 24.73 4.48
C VAL A 34 -6.26 23.52 4.61
N ASN A 35 -5.92 23.13 5.84
CA ASN A 35 -4.93 22.11 6.19
C ASN A 35 -5.19 20.67 5.70
N ASP A 36 -6.27 20.42 4.99
CA ASP A 36 -6.68 19.09 4.53
C ASP A 36 -6.42 18.85 3.03
N ASN A 37 -5.62 19.72 2.41
CA ASN A 37 -5.23 19.57 1.01
C ASN A 37 -4.02 18.66 0.88
N ALA A 38 -4.05 17.75 -0.10
CA ALA A 38 -2.91 16.94 -0.48
C ALA A 38 -2.48 17.28 -1.91
N CYS A 39 -1.16 17.42 -2.13
CA CYS A 39 -0.58 17.66 -3.44
C CYS A 39 0.19 16.42 -3.88
N TYR A 40 -0.02 16.02 -5.12
CA TYR A 40 0.71 14.94 -5.77
C TYR A 40 1.25 15.41 -7.09
N THR A 41 2.46 14.95 -7.45
CA THR A 41 3.10 15.35 -8.69
C THR A 41 3.27 14.19 -9.65
N SER A 42 3.28 14.52 -10.94
CA SER A 42 3.64 13.61 -12.01
C SER A 42 4.42 14.37 -13.09
N ARG A 43 5.08 13.65 -13.96
CA ARG A 43 5.73 14.19 -15.15
C ARG A 43 4.95 13.76 -16.38
N LEU A 44 4.58 14.74 -17.20
CA LEU A 44 3.94 14.53 -18.47
C LEU A 44 4.94 14.77 -19.59
N TYR A 45 5.13 13.78 -20.44
CA TYR A 45 5.93 13.84 -21.67
C TYR A 45 4.97 13.83 -22.85
N LEU A 46 5.06 14.83 -23.71
CA LEU A 46 4.35 14.89 -24.98
C LEU A 46 5.35 14.51 -26.08
N ILE A 47 5.03 13.47 -26.82
CA ILE A 47 5.91 12.87 -27.83
C ILE A 47 5.30 13.10 -29.19
N GLU A 48 6.04 13.74 -30.10
CA GLU A 48 5.67 13.95 -31.48
C GLU A 48 6.58 13.12 -32.40
N GLY A 49 6.02 12.46 -33.40
CA GLY A 49 6.77 11.69 -34.39
C GLY A 49 6.09 10.38 -34.78
N ASN A 50 6.64 9.74 -35.78
CA ASN A 50 6.14 8.44 -36.23
C ASN A 50 6.65 7.31 -35.34
N VAL A 51 6.11 7.26 -34.13
CA VAL A 51 6.43 6.23 -33.09
C VAL A 51 5.19 5.40 -32.81
N THR A 52 5.40 4.13 -32.53
CA THR A 52 4.32 3.22 -32.17
C THR A 52 4.08 3.22 -30.66
N ARG A 53 2.94 2.68 -30.23
CA ARG A 53 2.67 2.47 -28.81
C ARG A 53 3.75 1.63 -28.14
N ALA A 54 4.27 0.61 -28.82
CA ALA A 54 5.33 -0.26 -28.30
C ALA A 54 6.64 0.53 -28.06
N ASP A 55 6.97 1.48 -28.94
CA ASP A 55 8.14 2.35 -28.76
C ASP A 55 7.97 3.25 -27.52
N VAL A 56 6.78 3.80 -27.29
CA VAL A 56 6.47 4.62 -26.12
C VAL A 56 6.51 3.76 -24.83
N GLU A 57 6.00 2.55 -24.88
CA GLU A 57 6.08 1.59 -23.77
C GLU A 57 7.52 1.19 -23.43
N ALA A 58 8.37 1.03 -24.44
CA ALA A 58 9.80 0.79 -24.23
C ALA A 58 10.47 2.02 -23.58
N LEU A 59 10.26 3.21 -24.15
CA LEU A 59 10.78 4.47 -23.61
C LEU A 59 10.33 4.71 -22.16
N SER A 60 9.07 4.39 -21.86
CA SER A 60 8.54 4.58 -20.50
C SER A 60 9.26 3.76 -19.44
N LYS A 61 9.76 2.56 -19.79
CA LYS A 61 10.53 1.70 -18.88
C LYS A 61 11.94 2.26 -18.60
N ASP A 62 12.50 2.99 -19.57
CA ASP A 62 13.79 3.64 -19.39
C ASP A 62 13.67 4.94 -18.58
N LEU A 63 12.52 5.62 -18.66
CA LEU A 63 12.25 6.88 -17.96
C LEU A 63 11.69 6.68 -16.54
N ALA A 64 11.02 5.57 -16.27
CA ALA A 64 10.34 5.32 -15.01
C ALA A 64 11.02 4.22 -14.20
N ASN A 65 11.12 4.44 -12.90
CA ASN A 65 11.41 3.34 -11.97
C ASN A 65 10.08 2.67 -11.56
N THR A 66 9.77 1.54 -12.19
CA THR A 66 8.49 0.83 -11.98
C THR A 66 8.30 0.25 -10.58
N LEU A 67 9.34 0.22 -9.74
CA LEU A 67 9.23 -0.16 -8.33
C LEU A 67 8.53 0.92 -7.49
N ILE A 68 8.60 2.19 -7.91
CA ILE A 68 8.07 3.33 -7.16
C ILE A 68 7.17 4.25 -8.01
N GLN A 69 7.08 4.01 -9.31
CA GLN A 69 6.36 4.88 -10.24
C GLN A 69 5.36 4.10 -11.08
N ARG A 70 4.22 4.73 -11.35
CA ARG A 70 3.20 4.30 -12.30
C ARG A 70 3.40 4.99 -13.65
N ILE A 71 2.93 4.34 -14.68
CA ILE A 71 2.97 4.82 -16.06
C ILE A 71 1.55 4.84 -16.63
N GLN A 72 1.19 5.93 -17.29
CA GLN A 72 -0.01 6.03 -18.14
C GLN A 72 0.39 6.50 -19.52
N ILE A 73 -0.18 5.89 -20.56
CA ILE A 73 0.07 6.21 -21.97
C ILE A 73 -1.27 6.39 -22.67
N LYS A 74 -1.46 7.56 -23.31
CA LYS A 74 -2.59 7.84 -24.18
C LYS A 74 -2.09 8.34 -25.53
N ASP A 75 -2.76 7.95 -26.60
CA ASP A 75 -2.60 8.64 -27.88
C ASP A 75 -3.27 10.03 -27.86
N ALA A 76 -2.94 10.88 -28.80
CA ALA A 76 -3.47 12.25 -28.87
C ALA A 76 -5.01 12.32 -28.96
N ALA A 77 -5.63 11.32 -29.61
CA ALA A 77 -7.08 11.26 -29.73
C ALA A 77 -7.74 10.87 -28.40
N GLN A 78 -7.16 9.90 -27.69
CA GLN A 78 -7.60 9.51 -26.35
C GLN A 78 -7.42 10.66 -25.35
N PHE A 79 -6.24 11.31 -25.37
CA PHE A 79 -5.96 12.44 -24.50
C PHE A 79 -6.97 13.59 -24.70
N LYS A 80 -7.27 13.92 -25.96
CA LYS A 80 -8.24 14.96 -26.28
C LYS A 80 -9.67 14.59 -25.88
N ARG A 81 -10.09 13.35 -26.16
CA ARG A 81 -11.43 12.85 -25.80
C ARG A 81 -11.67 12.85 -24.30
N ASP A 82 -10.66 12.44 -23.53
CA ASP A 82 -10.76 12.28 -22.08
C ASP A 82 -10.45 13.59 -21.32
N GLY A 83 -10.06 14.65 -22.03
CA GLY A 83 -9.71 15.96 -21.45
C GLY A 83 -8.36 15.97 -20.73
N GLY A 84 -7.47 15.02 -21.03
CA GLY A 84 -6.15 14.89 -20.42
C GLY A 84 -5.81 13.47 -20.00
N MET A 85 -4.84 13.35 -19.10
CA MET A 85 -4.52 12.08 -18.42
C MET A 85 -5.55 11.79 -17.33
N ASP A 86 -5.67 10.51 -16.94
CA ASP A 86 -6.57 10.15 -15.84
C ASP A 86 -6.02 10.66 -14.51
N VAL A 87 -6.90 11.23 -13.70
CA VAL A 87 -6.53 11.68 -12.37
C VAL A 87 -6.31 10.47 -11.46
N VAL A 88 -5.07 10.27 -11.02
CA VAL A 88 -4.72 9.20 -10.08
C VAL A 88 -4.17 9.81 -8.80
N ILE A 89 -4.89 9.61 -7.71
CA ILE A 89 -4.44 10.00 -6.38
C ILE A 89 -3.68 8.80 -5.77
N PRO A 90 -2.34 8.86 -5.59
CA PRO A 90 -1.54 7.75 -5.10
C PRO A 90 -1.66 7.60 -3.57
N LYS A 91 -2.88 7.46 -3.07
CA LYS A 91 -3.16 7.27 -1.65
C LYS A 91 -3.29 5.79 -1.33
N VAL A 92 -2.62 5.34 -0.26
CA VAL A 92 -2.85 4.00 0.28
C VAL A 92 -4.25 3.96 0.90
N LEU A 93 -5.12 3.15 0.32
CA LEU A 93 -6.43 2.86 0.90
C LEU A 93 -6.34 1.48 1.54
N LEU A 94 -6.42 1.44 2.86
CA LEU A 94 -6.55 0.18 3.59
C LEU A 94 -8.02 -0.24 3.53
N ASP A 95 -8.28 -1.41 3.01
CA ASP A 95 -9.61 -2.02 3.08
C ASP A 95 -9.81 -2.63 4.47
N ASN A 96 -10.21 -1.79 5.42
CA ASN A 96 -10.43 -2.19 6.81
C ASN A 96 -11.76 -2.96 7.00
N LYS A 97 -12.15 -3.80 6.05
CA LYS A 97 -13.38 -4.60 6.17
C LYS A 97 -13.26 -5.81 7.10
N GLY A 98 -12.06 -6.09 7.60
CA GLY A 98 -11.79 -7.18 8.54
C GLY A 98 -11.30 -6.69 9.89
N ALA A 99 -11.33 -7.55 10.88
CA ALA A 99 -10.64 -7.31 12.15
C ALA A 99 -9.14 -7.15 11.89
N VAL A 100 -8.54 -6.10 12.47
CA VAL A 100 -7.09 -5.84 12.35
C VAL A 100 -6.28 -6.93 13.05
N ALA A 101 -6.90 -7.61 14.03
CA ALA A 101 -6.32 -8.70 14.80
C ALA A 101 -7.41 -9.72 15.16
N ASP A 102 -7.09 -10.98 15.05
CA ASP A 102 -7.97 -12.08 15.42
C ASP A 102 -7.85 -12.43 16.90
N ASP A 103 -8.96 -12.84 17.50
CA ASP A 103 -8.96 -13.37 18.85
C ASP A 103 -8.40 -14.79 18.87
N VAL A 104 -7.48 -15.04 19.83
CA VAL A 104 -6.90 -16.35 20.05
C VAL A 104 -7.28 -16.83 21.45
N ASP A 105 -8.00 -17.95 21.52
CA ASP A 105 -8.34 -18.56 22.79
C ASP A 105 -7.12 -19.30 23.36
N LEU A 106 -6.58 -18.80 24.46
CA LEU A 106 -5.50 -19.44 25.21
C LEU A 106 -6.02 -20.22 26.44
N ASN A 107 -7.34 -20.33 26.64
CA ASN A 107 -7.92 -21.13 27.71
C ASN A 107 -8.00 -22.62 27.31
N ILE A 108 -6.88 -23.15 26.90
CA ILE A 108 -6.66 -24.50 26.41
C ILE A 108 -5.65 -25.23 27.30
N ASP A 109 -5.47 -26.54 27.09
CA ASP A 109 -4.48 -27.30 27.87
C ASP A 109 -3.03 -26.94 27.46
N ASP A 110 -2.10 -27.33 28.29
CA ASP A 110 -0.67 -27.01 28.10
C ASP A 110 -0.06 -27.68 26.87
N LYS A 111 -0.67 -28.77 26.39
CA LYS A 111 -0.22 -29.48 25.17
C LYS A 111 -0.56 -28.68 23.91
N GLU A 112 -1.80 -28.19 23.82
CA GLU A 112 -2.19 -27.32 22.72
C GLU A 112 -1.50 -25.95 22.80
N LEU A 113 -1.30 -25.43 24.02
CA LEU A 113 -0.55 -24.20 24.24
C LEU A 113 0.91 -24.31 23.75
N THR A 114 1.54 -25.47 23.99
CA THR A 114 2.87 -25.78 23.46
C THR A 114 2.88 -25.81 21.93
N LYS A 115 1.85 -26.42 21.31
CA LYS A 115 1.75 -26.44 19.86
C LYS A 115 1.62 -25.02 19.26
N ILE A 116 0.83 -24.15 19.85
CA ILE A 116 0.74 -22.75 19.39
C ILE A 116 2.13 -22.10 19.46
N GLY A 117 2.86 -22.26 20.57
CA GLY A 117 4.20 -21.70 20.72
C GLY A 117 5.21 -22.25 19.73
N GLN A 118 5.15 -23.54 19.41
CA GLN A 118 6.09 -24.21 18.52
C GLN A 118 5.71 -24.10 17.05
N ASP A 119 4.43 -24.36 16.72
CA ASP A 119 3.96 -24.53 15.34
C ASP A 119 3.17 -23.31 14.82
N GLY A 120 2.85 -22.36 15.71
CA GLY A 120 2.07 -21.16 15.39
C GLY A 120 0.56 -21.32 15.59
N ILE A 121 -0.14 -20.21 15.46
CA ILE A 121 -1.60 -20.11 15.56
C ILE A 121 -2.27 -20.84 14.41
N GLN A 122 -3.32 -21.61 14.70
CA GLN A 122 -4.08 -22.32 13.71
C GLN A 122 -5.13 -21.42 13.05
N ASN A 123 -5.14 -21.37 11.72
CA ASN A 123 -6.16 -20.69 10.92
C ASN A 123 -7.44 -21.54 10.82
N ALA A 124 -8.53 -20.91 10.39
CA ALA A 124 -9.82 -21.59 10.21
C ALA A 124 -9.79 -22.74 9.17
N ASP A 125 -8.85 -22.70 8.23
CA ASP A 125 -8.65 -23.75 7.22
C ASP A 125 -7.78 -24.92 7.70
N GLY A 126 -7.34 -24.88 8.98
CA GLY A 126 -6.48 -25.88 9.60
C GLY A 126 -4.98 -25.69 9.37
N SER A 127 -4.57 -24.76 8.53
CA SER A 127 -3.16 -24.36 8.38
C SER A 127 -2.66 -23.61 9.62
N ARG A 128 -1.33 -23.47 9.77
CA ARG A 128 -0.73 -22.71 10.86
C ARG A 128 0.08 -21.53 10.32
N ARG A 129 0.11 -20.43 11.07
CA ARG A 129 0.79 -19.17 10.69
C ARG A 129 2.32 -19.20 10.80
N GLY A 130 2.88 -20.37 11.13
CA GLY A 130 4.31 -20.57 11.34
C GLY A 130 4.73 -20.45 12.80
N PRO A 131 5.90 -20.98 13.15
CA PRO A 131 6.37 -21.09 14.51
C PRO A 131 6.57 -19.72 15.18
N LEU A 132 6.10 -19.60 16.42
CA LEU A 132 6.31 -18.40 17.24
C LEU A 132 7.64 -18.45 17.98
N GLY A 133 8.26 -19.63 18.09
CA GLY A 133 9.50 -19.83 18.86
C GLY A 133 9.33 -19.65 20.38
N MET A 134 8.10 -19.74 20.89
CA MET A 134 7.78 -19.55 22.30
C MET A 134 7.76 -20.87 23.06
N SER A 135 8.43 -20.90 24.22
CA SER A 135 8.34 -22.03 25.13
C SER A 135 6.99 -22.07 25.86
N LEU A 136 6.63 -23.25 26.41
CA LEU A 136 5.42 -23.38 27.21
C LEU A 136 5.36 -22.36 28.38
N LEU A 137 6.49 -22.06 28.99
CA LEU A 137 6.57 -21.10 30.11
C LEU A 137 6.13 -19.69 29.65
N TYR A 138 6.59 -19.25 28.47
CA TYR A 138 6.18 -17.96 27.92
C TYR A 138 4.70 -17.96 27.54
N MET A 139 4.22 -19.01 26.90
CA MET A 139 2.81 -19.14 26.54
C MET A 139 1.90 -19.15 27.77
N GLN A 140 2.33 -19.79 28.88
CA GLN A 140 1.60 -19.75 30.16
C GLN A 140 1.59 -18.33 30.75
N ALA A 141 2.68 -17.57 30.63
CA ALA A 141 2.74 -16.19 31.10
C ALA A 141 1.79 -15.29 30.31
N VAL A 142 1.75 -15.42 28.98
CA VAL A 142 0.79 -14.70 28.13
C VAL A 142 -0.65 -15.06 28.50
N ARG A 143 -0.96 -16.36 28.62
CA ARG A 143 -2.27 -16.85 29.07
C ARG A 143 -2.69 -16.24 30.40
N TYR A 144 -1.79 -16.25 31.39
CA TYR A 144 -2.05 -15.66 32.69
C TYR A 144 -2.36 -14.18 32.62
N TYR A 145 -1.58 -13.43 31.81
CA TYR A 145 -1.75 -11.98 31.64
C TYR A 145 -3.11 -11.64 31.01
N VAL A 146 -3.45 -12.23 29.87
CA VAL A 146 -4.73 -11.94 29.20
C VAL A 146 -5.94 -12.39 30.02
N LYS A 147 -5.81 -13.48 30.77
CA LYS A 147 -6.83 -13.93 31.72
C LYS A 147 -7.05 -12.92 32.85
N LYS A 148 -5.98 -12.34 33.39
CA LYS A 148 -6.05 -11.28 34.40
C LYS A 148 -6.71 -10.02 33.85
N GLU A 149 -6.48 -9.68 32.58
CA GLU A 149 -7.12 -8.56 31.89
C GLU A 149 -8.59 -8.84 31.51
N GLY A 150 -9.08 -10.07 31.67
CA GLY A 150 -10.47 -10.45 31.39
C GLY A 150 -10.85 -10.40 29.89
N ARG A 151 -9.89 -10.59 29.01
CA ARG A 151 -10.07 -10.55 27.55
C ARG A 151 -9.34 -11.72 26.86
N PRO A 152 -9.71 -12.05 25.59
CA PRO A 152 -8.89 -12.98 24.79
C PRO A 152 -7.54 -12.34 24.42
N ALA A 153 -6.58 -13.18 24.08
CA ALA A 153 -5.36 -12.73 23.43
C ALA A 153 -5.67 -12.33 21.99
N LYS A 154 -4.90 -11.38 21.45
CA LYS A 154 -4.91 -11.08 20.02
C LYS A 154 -3.73 -11.80 19.36
N ASP A 155 -3.90 -12.21 18.10
CA ASP A 155 -2.86 -12.89 17.33
C ASP A 155 -1.58 -12.07 17.17
N ILE A 156 -1.68 -10.74 17.20
CA ILE A 156 -0.54 -9.81 17.18
C ILE A 156 0.17 -9.66 18.54
N GLU A 157 -0.39 -10.21 19.62
CA GLU A 157 0.18 -10.17 20.98
C GLU A 157 0.96 -11.45 21.31
N ILE A 158 0.89 -12.44 20.44
CA ILE A 158 1.51 -13.75 20.56
C ILE A 158 2.56 -13.91 19.48
#